data_68e2de7461dd7aa5af912bcee47918c9
#
_entry.id   68e2de7461dd7aa5af912bcee47918c9
#
_cell.length_a   1.000
_cell.length_b   1.000
_cell.length_c   1.000
_cell.angle_alpha   90.00
_cell.angle_beta   90.00
_cell.angle_gamma   90.00
#
_symmetry.space_group_name_H-M   'P 1'
#
loop_
_entity.id
_entity.type
_entity.pdbx_description
1 polymer ?
#
loop_
_entity_poly.entity_id
_entity_poly.type
_entity_poly.pdbx_seq_one_letter_code
_entity_poly.pdbx_strand_id
1 'polypeptide(L)'
;MKATHESLAKEYHESGAWSDVPLDELLRKTAAEHPDRLALVDAPDRATWTGGEPRKLTYSEADGEIDRLAAFYKTVGLSADHVIGMQAPNTVDTVIAFMAALRADLIVSPLPLHWRQKNVLEALNSIGAKGFIAADRVETRDVGIAARDVAADLFALRFVFGLGKDIPDGLIELGPMLTEMGDELQFVSNERPDPADHTATICWSRSGEENVPVSRCHNHWVSAGQMIVDESHIKDGSSILVPYSLSGLTGLGGGLVPFLMTGSTLHLHHPTSLANLAAHANEVQADVVLTPGPLAQTLDRKLTNTKTTVLAAWNISAPHPTTFVARRRLVDLHVADEFALVAKARGPSAKVKATALGKHNGPNGCESGPALLEIAVTEVEAQTPTLLVKGPMVPNIGWRTLNGEQRRVRWEGTGFLNTNIKVQLADDGIAGFGIPGVYAVGTGNLETIDVIYASYPGIKEAAAFVVEDPTLGARMYAALVPEAASVPDASSFFAYLDAEGVDLAKIPHRVLILQSLPRNPDGTIFREKLTMRTQRLPAAVA
;
A
#
# COMPACT_ATOMS: atom_id res chain seq x y z
N MET A 1 6.59 -7.29 -20.56
CA MET A 1 6.65 -8.46 -19.64
C MET A 1 5.24 -8.86 -19.24
N LYS A 2 4.97 -10.17 -18.98
CA LYS A 2 3.64 -10.65 -18.57
C LYS A 2 3.70 -11.25 -17.15
N ALA A 3 2.70 -10.95 -16.32
CA ALA A 3 2.55 -11.44 -14.94
C ALA A 3 1.57 -12.63 -14.84
N THR A 4 1.11 -13.14 -15.98
CA THR A 4 0.14 -14.24 -16.08
C THR A 4 0.52 -15.17 -17.23
N HIS A 5 0.33 -16.47 -17.04
CA HIS A 5 0.52 -17.46 -18.09
C HIS A 5 -0.49 -17.26 -19.21
N GLU A 6 -0.06 -17.41 -20.44
CA GLU A 6 -0.86 -17.14 -21.65
C GLU A 6 -2.18 -17.93 -21.68
N SER A 7 -2.16 -19.20 -21.24
CA SER A 7 -3.37 -20.02 -21.17
C SER A 7 -4.43 -19.47 -20.22
N LEU A 8 -4.02 -18.93 -19.06
CA LEU A 8 -4.93 -18.32 -18.10
C LEU A 8 -5.39 -16.93 -18.55
N ALA A 9 -4.50 -16.14 -19.14
CA ALA A 9 -4.89 -14.85 -19.72
C ALA A 9 -5.98 -15.04 -20.78
N LYS A 10 -5.81 -16.03 -21.67
CA LYS A 10 -6.82 -16.39 -22.67
C LYS A 10 -8.15 -16.79 -22.02
N GLU A 11 -8.13 -17.63 -20.99
CA GLU A 11 -9.34 -18.03 -20.24
C GLU A 11 -10.05 -16.80 -19.63
N TYR A 12 -9.29 -15.85 -19.07
CA TYR A 12 -9.85 -14.65 -18.47
C TYR A 12 -10.45 -13.69 -19.52
N HIS A 13 -9.86 -13.57 -20.70
CA HIS A 13 -10.45 -12.84 -21.83
C HIS A 13 -11.73 -13.53 -22.35
N GLU A 14 -11.70 -14.84 -22.56
CA GLU A 14 -12.87 -15.61 -23.02
C GLU A 14 -14.05 -15.54 -22.02
N SER A 15 -13.76 -15.48 -20.72
CA SER A 15 -14.79 -15.35 -19.68
C SER A 15 -15.30 -13.90 -19.51
N GLY A 16 -14.66 -12.92 -20.16
CA GLY A 16 -14.96 -11.50 -19.99
C GLY A 16 -14.49 -10.88 -18.67
N ALA A 17 -13.64 -11.59 -17.90
CA ALA A 17 -13.03 -11.04 -16.70
C ALA A 17 -11.92 -10.02 -17.02
N TRP A 18 -11.28 -10.15 -18.18
CA TRP A 18 -10.22 -9.28 -18.69
C TRP A 18 -10.64 -8.61 -20.00
N SER A 19 -10.03 -7.45 -20.30
CA SER A 19 -10.21 -6.67 -21.50
C SER A 19 -8.87 -6.21 -22.08
N ASP A 20 -8.87 -5.60 -23.26
CA ASP A 20 -7.67 -5.07 -23.90
C ASP A 20 -7.36 -3.62 -23.51
N VAL A 21 -8.12 -3.05 -22.57
CA VAL A 21 -8.03 -1.63 -22.18
C VAL A 21 -7.06 -1.47 -20.99
N PRO A 22 -5.89 -0.85 -21.18
CA PRO A 22 -4.97 -0.54 -20.09
C PRO A 22 -5.48 0.61 -19.21
N LEU A 23 -4.92 0.75 -17.99
CA LEU A 23 -5.39 1.72 -16.99
C LEU A 23 -5.34 3.18 -17.48
N ASP A 24 -4.31 3.56 -18.22
CA ASP A 24 -4.17 4.93 -18.74
C ASP A 24 -5.20 5.26 -19.82
N GLU A 25 -5.64 4.30 -20.61
CA GLU A 25 -6.72 4.46 -21.57
C GLU A 25 -8.09 4.67 -20.90
N LEU A 26 -8.30 4.14 -19.69
CA LEU A 26 -9.53 4.45 -18.92
C LEU A 26 -9.61 5.94 -18.60
N LEU A 27 -8.49 6.56 -18.20
CA LEU A 27 -8.44 7.99 -17.94
C LEU A 27 -8.65 8.78 -19.25
N ARG A 28 -7.96 8.41 -20.32
CA ARG A 28 -8.07 9.06 -21.64
C ARG A 28 -9.49 9.02 -22.18
N LYS A 29 -10.17 7.87 -22.05
CA LYS A 29 -11.57 7.73 -22.43
C LYS A 29 -12.46 8.72 -21.67
N THR A 30 -12.29 8.81 -20.34
CA THR A 30 -13.06 9.77 -19.53
C THR A 30 -12.73 11.22 -19.91
N ALA A 31 -11.47 11.53 -20.23
CA ALA A 31 -11.05 12.85 -20.68
C ALA A 31 -11.71 13.24 -22.01
N ALA A 32 -11.88 12.28 -22.92
CA ALA A 32 -12.58 12.50 -24.19
C ALA A 32 -14.11 12.70 -24.00
N GLU A 33 -14.73 11.96 -23.09
CA GLU A 33 -16.17 12.01 -22.83
C GLU A 33 -16.57 13.19 -21.93
N HIS A 34 -15.72 13.54 -20.96
CA HIS A 34 -15.98 14.54 -19.90
C HIS A 34 -14.75 15.42 -19.62
N PRO A 35 -14.24 16.20 -20.60
CA PRO A 35 -12.98 16.94 -20.51
C PRO A 35 -12.92 17.91 -19.33
N ASP A 36 -14.01 18.60 -19.04
CA ASP A 36 -14.09 19.65 -18.01
C ASP A 36 -14.43 19.10 -16.62
N ARG A 37 -14.69 17.80 -16.49
CA ARG A 37 -14.95 17.17 -15.20
C ARG A 37 -13.69 17.19 -14.35
N LEU A 38 -13.85 17.52 -13.05
CA LEU A 38 -12.75 17.47 -12.10
C LEU A 38 -12.26 16.01 -11.92
N ALA A 39 -10.96 15.79 -12.14
CA ALA A 39 -10.34 14.47 -12.07
C ALA A 39 -9.55 14.29 -10.76
N LEU A 40 -8.55 15.12 -10.53
CA LEU A 40 -7.59 14.97 -9.44
C LEU A 40 -7.59 16.22 -8.56
N VAL A 41 -7.59 16.01 -7.24
CA VAL A 41 -7.61 17.07 -6.24
C VAL A 41 -6.66 16.75 -5.10
N ASP A 42 -5.73 17.64 -4.80
CA ASP A 42 -4.87 17.56 -3.63
C ASP A 42 -5.60 17.88 -2.32
N ALA A 43 -5.05 17.38 -1.22
CA ALA A 43 -5.48 17.79 0.11
C ALA A 43 -5.27 19.31 0.31
N PRO A 44 -6.22 20.01 0.96
CA PRO A 44 -6.12 21.46 1.21
C PRO A 44 -4.85 21.86 2.00
N ASP A 45 -4.36 20.95 2.84
CA ASP A 45 -3.19 21.14 3.69
C ASP A 45 -1.86 20.66 3.08
N ARG A 46 -1.83 20.34 1.75
CA ARG A 46 -0.66 19.82 1.05
C ARG A 46 0.61 20.62 1.34
N ALA A 47 0.54 21.96 1.36
CA ALA A 47 1.68 22.82 1.59
C ALA A 47 2.37 22.59 2.94
N THR A 48 1.64 22.10 3.95
CA THR A 48 2.18 21.91 5.30
C THR A 48 3.13 20.74 5.42
N TRP A 49 2.99 19.73 4.55
CA TRP A 49 3.76 18.47 4.61
C TRP A 49 4.62 18.19 3.37
N THR A 50 4.41 18.90 2.25
CA THR A 50 5.31 18.85 1.07
C THR A 50 5.99 20.18 0.77
N GLY A 51 5.46 21.32 1.24
CA GLY A 51 5.87 22.66 0.80
C GLY A 51 5.29 23.09 -0.56
N GLY A 52 4.64 22.19 -1.28
CA GLY A 52 4.01 22.49 -2.57
C GLY A 52 2.54 22.92 -2.42
N GLU A 53 2.09 23.83 -3.27
CA GLU A 53 0.69 24.29 -3.27
C GLU A 53 -0.27 23.18 -3.73
N PRO A 54 -1.49 23.12 -3.17
CA PRO A 54 -2.52 22.18 -3.61
C PRO A 54 -2.92 22.43 -5.07
N ARG A 55 -3.04 21.37 -5.84
CA ARG A 55 -3.48 21.39 -7.25
C ARG A 55 -4.85 20.75 -7.43
N LYS A 56 -5.55 21.22 -8.46
CA LYS A 56 -6.79 20.62 -8.95
C LYS A 56 -6.70 20.55 -10.46
N LEU A 57 -7.03 19.40 -11.05
CA LEU A 57 -7.01 19.19 -12.50
C LEU A 57 -8.34 18.60 -12.97
N THR A 58 -8.80 19.08 -14.09
CA THR A 58 -9.83 18.42 -14.90
C THR A 58 -9.26 17.17 -15.59
N TYR A 59 -10.13 16.34 -16.16
CA TYR A 59 -9.69 15.18 -16.93
C TYR A 59 -8.85 15.56 -18.14
N SER A 60 -9.23 16.62 -18.87
CA SER A 60 -8.45 17.12 -20.01
C SER A 60 -7.08 17.64 -19.62
N GLU A 61 -7.00 18.41 -18.53
CA GLU A 61 -5.72 18.92 -18.00
C GLU A 61 -4.81 17.78 -17.55
N ALA A 62 -5.36 16.80 -16.83
CA ALA A 62 -4.62 15.63 -16.37
C ALA A 62 -4.11 14.77 -17.53
N ASP A 63 -4.94 14.52 -18.54
CA ASP A 63 -4.57 13.74 -19.73
C ASP A 63 -3.45 14.43 -20.52
N GLY A 64 -3.53 15.76 -20.69
CA GLY A 64 -2.51 16.56 -21.34
C GLY A 64 -1.16 16.55 -20.58
N GLU A 65 -1.16 16.65 -19.25
CA GLU A 65 0.07 16.55 -18.45
C GLU A 65 0.68 15.16 -18.51
N ILE A 66 -0.16 14.11 -18.47
CA ILE A 66 0.26 12.72 -18.63
C ILE A 66 0.94 12.50 -19.98
N ASP A 67 0.36 13.02 -21.07
CA ASP A 67 0.93 12.91 -22.42
C ASP A 67 2.32 13.57 -22.50
N ARG A 68 2.45 14.79 -22.00
CA ARG A 68 3.72 15.52 -22.02
C ARG A 68 4.81 14.76 -21.24
N LEU A 69 4.48 14.29 -20.04
CA LEU A 69 5.43 13.58 -19.19
C LEU A 69 5.78 12.20 -19.76
N ALA A 70 4.82 11.48 -20.37
CA ALA A 70 5.08 10.21 -21.04
C ALA A 70 6.02 10.39 -22.25
N ALA A 71 5.82 11.45 -23.04
CA ALA A 71 6.74 11.81 -24.13
C ALA A 71 8.14 12.14 -23.61
N PHE A 72 8.23 12.86 -22.48
CA PHE A 72 9.51 13.17 -21.84
C PHE A 72 10.24 11.89 -21.41
N TYR A 73 9.59 10.93 -20.76
CA TYR A 73 10.22 9.66 -20.36
C TYR A 73 10.81 8.91 -21.55
N LYS A 74 10.13 8.91 -22.71
CA LYS A 74 10.68 8.32 -23.94
C LYS A 74 11.89 9.11 -24.46
N THR A 75 11.81 10.43 -24.44
CA THR A 75 12.88 11.32 -24.96
C THR A 75 14.17 11.16 -24.17
N VAL A 76 14.11 10.98 -22.86
CA VAL A 76 15.32 10.75 -22.05
C VAL A 76 15.88 9.33 -22.20
N GLY A 77 15.21 8.42 -22.92
CA GLY A 77 15.68 7.08 -23.25
C GLY A 77 15.12 5.95 -22.39
N LEU A 78 14.03 6.21 -21.65
CA LEU A 78 13.24 5.13 -21.06
C LEU A 78 12.39 4.46 -22.17
N SER A 79 12.36 3.16 -22.18
CA SER A 79 11.65 2.34 -23.19
C SER A 79 10.72 1.34 -22.55
N ALA A 80 9.80 0.79 -23.33
CA ALA A 80 8.83 -0.19 -22.88
C ALA A 80 9.46 -1.30 -22.02
N ASP A 81 8.76 -1.69 -20.97
CA ASP A 81 9.17 -2.68 -19.96
C ASP A 81 10.38 -2.26 -19.09
N HIS A 82 10.92 -1.03 -19.23
CA HIS A 82 11.85 -0.52 -18.22
C HIS A 82 11.11 -0.30 -16.91
N VAL A 83 11.76 -0.69 -15.81
CA VAL A 83 11.22 -0.49 -14.46
C VAL A 83 11.63 0.87 -13.94
N ILE A 84 10.65 1.62 -13.40
CA ILE A 84 10.85 2.88 -12.70
C ILE A 84 10.32 2.78 -11.27
N GLY A 85 11.20 3.01 -10.28
CA GLY A 85 10.79 3.12 -8.88
C GLY A 85 10.06 4.43 -8.62
N MET A 86 9.16 4.47 -7.64
CA MET A 86 8.48 5.70 -7.23
C MET A 86 8.29 5.74 -5.72
N GLN A 87 8.85 6.74 -5.03
CA GLN A 87 8.63 6.99 -3.62
C GLN A 87 8.10 8.42 -3.43
N ALA A 88 6.78 8.55 -3.46
CA ALA A 88 6.12 9.84 -3.41
C ALA A 88 4.79 9.76 -2.63
N PRO A 89 4.34 10.86 -2.00
CA PRO A 89 3.11 10.92 -1.24
C PRO A 89 1.87 11.03 -2.16
N ASN A 90 0.68 11.00 -1.56
CA ASN A 90 -0.58 11.17 -2.29
C ASN A 90 -0.77 12.61 -2.76
N THR A 91 -0.25 12.93 -3.94
CA THR A 91 -0.43 14.23 -4.60
C THR A 91 -0.85 14.06 -6.04
N VAL A 92 -1.42 15.12 -6.62
CA VAL A 92 -1.75 15.19 -8.05
C VAL A 92 -0.52 14.87 -8.89
N ASP A 93 0.64 15.47 -8.55
CA ASP A 93 1.88 15.25 -9.29
C ASP A 93 2.32 13.76 -9.28
N THR A 94 2.11 13.06 -8.16
CA THR A 94 2.39 11.62 -8.04
C THR A 94 1.50 10.81 -8.97
N VAL A 95 0.20 11.12 -9.04
CA VAL A 95 -0.73 10.42 -9.95
C VAL A 95 -0.37 10.70 -11.40
N ILE A 96 -0.06 11.94 -11.76
CA ILE A 96 0.38 12.30 -13.11
C ILE A 96 1.65 11.53 -13.49
N ALA A 97 2.67 11.52 -12.62
CA ALA A 97 3.92 10.81 -12.88
C ALA A 97 3.72 9.28 -13.01
N PHE A 98 2.85 8.71 -12.17
CA PHE A 98 2.48 7.30 -12.22
C PHE A 98 1.78 6.94 -13.54
N MET A 99 0.75 7.69 -13.91
CA MET A 99 -0.03 7.45 -15.12
C MET A 99 0.79 7.70 -16.40
N ALA A 100 1.67 8.71 -16.39
CA ALA A 100 2.59 8.98 -17.49
C ALA A 100 3.60 7.84 -17.70
N ALA A 101 4.08 7.24 -16.62
CA ALA A 101 4.95 6.07 -16.72
C ALA A 101 4.21 4.87 -17.33
N LEU A 102 2.95 4.60 -16.92
CA LEU A 102 2.13 3.55 -17.54
C LEU A 102 1.88 3.84 -19.03
N ARG A 103 1.55 5.08 -19.39
CA ARG A 103 1.34 5.50 -20.77
C ARG A 103 2.59 5.36 -21.65
N ALA A 104 3.78 5.52 -21.04
CA ALA A 104 5.06 5.26 -21.72
C ALA A 104 5.44 3.77 -21.76
N ASP A 105 4.54 2.86 -21.40
CA ASP A 105 4.76 1.41 -21.26
C ASP A 105 5.84 1.02 -20.26
N LEU A 106 6.13 1.88 -19.27
CA LEU A 106 7.04 1.57 -18.19
C LEU A 106 6.35 0.72 -17.11
N ILE A 107 7.13 -0.03 -16.38
CA ILE A 107 6.68 -0.78 -15.22
C ILE A 107 6.96 0.06 -13.98
N VAL A 108 5.92 0.51 -13.27
CA VAL A 108 6.07 1.33 -12.07
C VAL A 108 6.24 0.44 -10.85
N SER A 109 7.29 0.68 -10.07
CA SER A 109 7.44 0.07 -8.75
C SER A 109 7.20 1.12 -7.67
N PRO A 110 5.94 1.27 -7.18
CA PRO A 110 5.66 2.19 -6.11
C PRO A 110 6.21 1.64 -4.79
N LEU A 111 7.03 2.45 -4.12
CA LEU A 111 7.69 2.09 -2.87
C LEU A 111 6.95 2.71 -1.68
N PRO A 112 6.79 1.98 -0.57
CA PRO A 112 6.18 2.54 0.63
C PRO A 112 6.95 3.77 1.13
N LEU A 113 6.24 4.84 1.49
CA LEU A 113 6.84 6.09 1.96
C LEU A 113 7.70 5.92 3.22
N HIS A 114 7.34 4.96 4.09
CA HIS A 114 8.08 4.69 5.32
C HIS A 114 9.41 3.96 5.10
N TRP A 115 9.64 3.43 3.89
CA TRP A 115 10.92 2.76 3.60
C TRP A 115 12.07 3.75 3.64
N ARG A 116 13.18 3.28 4.23
CA ARG A 116 14.43 4.01 4.32
C ARG A 116 15.36 3.65 3.18
N GLN A 117 16.43 4.39 3.05
CA GLN A 117 17.44 4.26 1.99
C GLN A 117 17.82 2.80 1.72
N LYS A 118 18.12 2.02 2.76
CA LYS A 118 18.49 0.60 2.63
C LYS A 118 17.40 -0.24 1.94
N ASN A 119 16.15 -0.11 2.37
CA ASN A 119 15.04 -0.87 1.79
C ASN A 119 14.80 -0.46 0.32
N VAL A 120 14.90 0.84 0.03
CA VAL A 120 14.76 1.39 -1.32
C VAL A 120 15.87 0.88 -2.22
N LEU A 121 17.12 0.93 -1.77
CA LEU A 121 18.30 0.43 -2.48
C LEU A 121 18.15 -1.05 -2.84
N GLU A 122 17.84 -1.89 -1.86
CA GLU A 122 17.65 -3.34 -2.04
C GLU A 122 16.52 -3.64 -3.03
N ALA A 123 15.40 -2.94 -2.90
CA ALA A 123 14.25 -3.10 -3.77
C ALA A 123 14.59 -2.71 -5.22
N LEU A 124 15.06 -1.50 -5.47
CA LEU A 124 15.39 -1.01 -6.82
C LEU A 124 16.46 -1.86 -7.50
N ASN A 125 17.47 -2.29 -6.73
CA ASN A 125 18.50 -3.20 -7.23
C ASN A 125 17.92 -4.54 -7.65
N SER A 126 17.07 -5.13 -6.81
CA SER A 126 16.50 -6.48 -7.05
C SER A 126 15.64 -6.55 -8.31
N ILE A 127 14.93 -5.48 -8.64
CA ILE A 127 14.05 -5.42 -9.82
C ILE A 127 14.73 -4.83 -11.07
N GLY A 128 15.98 -4.38 -10.94
CA GLY A 128 16.75 -3.82 -12.06
C GLY A 128 16.20 -2.48 -12.55
N ALA A 129 15.77 -1.61 -11.63
CA ALA A 129 15.19 -0.32 -11.96
C ALA A 129 16.15 0.54 -12.83
N LYS A 130 15.58 1.23 -13.83
CA LYS A 130 16.31 2.14 -14.73
C LYS A 130 16.07 3.60 -14.41
N GLY A 131 14.94 3.91 -13.76
CA GLY A 131 14.58 5.22 -13.27
C GLY A 131 14.09 5.16 -11.84
N PHE A 132 14.13 6.29 -11.15
CA PHE A 132 13.57 6.46 -9.82
C PHE A 132 12.95 7.85 -9.68
N ILE A 133 11.69 7.91 -9.29
CA ILE A 133 10.95 9.14 -9.01
C ILE A 133 10.82 9.27 -7.50
N ALA A 134 11.24 10.39 -6.93
CA ALA A 134 11.14 10.67 -5.51
C ALA A 134 10.53 12.04 -5.27
N ALA A 135 9.73 12.18 -4.21
CA ALA A 135 9.38 13.50 -3.70
C ALA A 135 10.63 14.21 -3.15
N ASP A 136 10.64 15.53 -3.15
CA ASP A 136 11.68 16.32 -2.46
C ASP A 136 11.61 16.09 -0.95
N ARG A 137 10.43 16.35 -0.38
CA ARG A 137 10.16 16.25 1.05
C ARG A 137 8.77 15.69 1.34
N VAL A 138 8.66 14.91 2.42
CA VAL A 138 7.39 14.49 3.00
C VAL A 138 7.48 14.67 4.51
N GLU A 139 6.65 15.55 5.08
CA GLU A 139 6.71 15.98 6.48
C GLU A 139 8.10 16.53 6.82
N THR A 140 8.85 15.87 7.70
CA THR A 140 10.21 16.25 8.11
C THR A 140 11.32 15.47 7.37
N ARG A 141 10.96 14.61 6.42
CA ARG A 141 11.90 13.74 5.74
C ARG A 141 12.29 14.30 4.37
N ASP A 142 13.58 14.44 4.13
CA ASP A 142 14.18 14.79 2.85
C ASP A 142 14.30 13.54 1.97
N VAL A 143 13.20 13.19 1.30
CA VAL A 143 13.11 11.97 0.46
C VAL A 143 13.98 12.12 -0.80
N GLY A 144 14.05 13.33 -1.36
CA GLY A 144 14.89 13.63 -2.52
C GLY A 144 16.39 13.43 -2.26
N ILE A 145 16.88 13.85 -1.09
CA ILE A 145 18.27 13.62 -0.67
C ILE A 145 18.54 12.11 -0.53
N ALA A 146 17.66 11.39 0.14
CA ALA A 146 17.77 9.94 0.26
C ALA A 146 17.77 9.23 -1.11
N ALA A 147 16.97 9.71 -2.06
CA ALA A 147 16.92 9.18 -3.42
C ALA A 147 18.22 9.40 -4.18
N ARG A 148 18.83 10.58 -4.05
CA ARG A 148 20.15 10.87 -4.61
C ARG A 148 21.22 9.91 -4.08
N ASP A 149 21.22 9.69 -2.77
CA ASP A 149 22.20 8.82 -2.12
C ASP A 149 22.00 7.35 -2.53
N VAL A 150 20.76 6.89 -2.67
CA VAL A 150 20.44 5.58 -3.28
C VAL A 150 20.98 5.47 -4.69
N ALA A 151 20.84 6.52 -5.49
CA ALA A 151 21.30 6.53 -6.89
C ALA A 151 22.82 6.44 -6.99
N ALA A 152 23.55 7.03 -6.06
CA ALA A 152 25.00 6.94 -6.02
C ALA A 152 25.52 5.50 -5.86
N ASP A 153 24.75 4.64 -5.19
CA ASP A 153 25.08 3.24 -4.93
C ASP A 153 24.53 2.26 -5.99
N LEU A 154 23.68 2.74 -6.95
CA LEU A 154 23.03 1.92 -7.96
C LEU A 154 23.47 2.25 -9.39
N PHE A 155 24.50 1.61 -9.89
CA PHE A 155 25.02 1.82 -11.26
C PHE A 155 24.00 1.50 -12.38
N ALA A 156 23.00 0.65 -12.11
CA ALA A 156 21.96 0.30 -13.08
C ALA A 156 20.92 1.41 -13.25
N LEU A 157 20.78 2.29 -12.26
CA LEU A 157 19.85 3.42 -12.25
C LEU A 157 20.43 4.54 -13.11
N ARG A 158 19.71 4.91 -14.16
CA ARG A 158 20.19 5.92 -15.13
C ARG A 158 19.60 7.29 -14.89
N PHE A 159 18.37 7.35 -14.37
CA PHE A 159 17.62 8.58 -14.21
C PHE A 159 17.02 8.65 -12.81
N VAL A 160 17.21 9.79 -12.16
CA VAL A 160 16.53 10.10 -10.89
C VAL A 160 15.76 11.38 -11.07
N PHE A 161 14.48 11.32 -10.82
CA PHE A 161 13.53 12.40 -11.01
C PHE A 161 13.02 12.89 -9.66
N GLY A 162 12.86 14.21 -9.54
CA GLY A 162 12.31 14.87 -8.36
C GLY A 162 10.93 15.44 -8.59
N LEU A 163 10.02 15.16 -7.65
CA LEU A 163 8.69 15.79 -7.54
C LEU A 163 8.67 16.71 -6.33
N GLY A 164 8.43 17.99 -6.56
CA GLY A 164 8.35 19.00 -5.50
C GLY A 164 8.97 20.32 -5.90
N LYS A 165 9.30 21.15 -4.91
CA LYS A 165 9.75 22.53 -5.12
C LYS A 165 11.26 22.69 -4.93
N ASP A 166 11.82 22.00 -3.93
CA ASP A 166 13.23 22.17 -3.53
C ASP A 166 14.02 20.88 -3.89
N ILE A 167 14.07 20.59 -5.19
CA ILE A 167 14.72 19.38 -5.72
C ILE A 167 16.24 19.48 -5.54
N PRO A 168 16.90 18.53 -4.86
CA PRO A 168 18.33 18.55 -4.66
C PRO A 168 19.09 18.34 -5.97
N ASP A 169 20.30 18.91 -6.05
CA ASP A 169 21.21 18.69 -7.17
C ASP A 169 21.44 17.19 -7.43
N GLY A 170 21.42 16.81 -8.70
CA GLY A 170 21.57 15.42 -9.14
C GLY A 170 20.26 14.71 -9.51
N LEU A 171 19.10 15.31 -9.20
CA LEU A 171 17.79 14.86 -9.67
C LEU A 171 17.29 15.73 -10.82
N ILE A 172 16.58 15.12 -11.75
CA ILE A 172 15.89 15.83 -12.84
C ILE A 172 14.55 16.32 -12.31
N GLU A 173 14.34 17.62 -12.33
CA GLU A 173 13.12 18.26 -11.84
C GLU A 173 11.94 18.01 -12.78
N LEU A 174 10.87 17.38 -12.30
CA LEU A 174 9.68 17.10 -13.12
C LEU A 174 8.68 18.26 -13.15
N GLY A 175 8.72 19.17 -12.19
CA GLY A 175 7.81 20.33 -12.12
C GLY A 175 7.80 21.19 -13.40
N PRO A 176 8.95 21.66 -13.90
CA PRO A 176 9.04 22.40 -15.16
C PRO A 176 8.54 21.60 -16.37
N MET A 177 8.80 20.29 -16.38
CA MET A 177 8.33 19.41 -17.47
C MET A 177 6.81 19.33 -17.53
N LEU A 178 6.14 19.41 -16.40
CA LEU A 178 4.66 19.40 -16.31
C LEU A 178 4.05 20.71 -16.81
N THR A 179 4.72 21.85 -16.60
CA THR A 179 4.15 23.18 -16.81
C THR A 179 4.71 23.93 -18.03
N GLU A 180 5.98 23.73 -18.37
CA GLU A 180 6.73 24.56 -19.35
C GLU A 180 6.97 23.87 -20.70
N MET A 181 6.95 22.54 -20.75
CA MET A 181 7.03 21.82 -22.02
C MET A 181 5.71 22.00 -22.76
N GLY A 182 5.69 22.97 -23.63
CA GLY A 182 4.54 23.27 -24.49
C GLY A 182 4.14 22.07 -25.36
N ASP A 183 3.12 22.26 -26.21
CA ASP A 183 2.53 21.25 -27.11
C ASP A 183 3.50 20.65 -28.15
N GLU A 184 4.80 20.93 -28.02
CA GLU A 184 5.85 20.47 -28.94
C GLU A 184 6.18 18.97 -28.76
N LEU A 185 5.98 18.40 -27.58
CA LEU A 185 6.17 16.96 -27.34
C LEU A 185 4.83 16.21 -27.51
N GLN A 186 4.62 15.67 -28.68
CA GLN A 186 3.50 14.77 -28.92
C GLN A 186 3.88 13.33 -28.47
N PHE A 187 3.04 12.78 -27.61
CA PHE A 187 3.15 11.38 -27.23
C PHE A 187 2.69 10.49 -28.39
N VAL A 188 3.54 9.55 -28.79
CA VAL A 188 3.20 8.48 -29.73
C VAL A 188 3.15 7.17 -28.97
N SER A 189 1.97 6.53 -28.92
CA SER A 189 1.81 5.22 -28.26
C SER A 189 2.61 4.14 -29.01
N ASN A 190 3.09 3.16 -28.24
CA ASN A 190 3.63 1.96 -28.87
C ASN A 190 2.46 1.04 -29.24
N GLU A 191 2.49 0.50 -30.46
CA GLU A 191 1.60 -0.61 -30.79
C GLU A 191 2.11 -1.87 -30.11
N ARG A 192 1.30 -2.40 -29.19
CA ARG A 192 1.63 -3.65 -28.45
C ARG A 192 0.46 -4.62 -28.57
N PRO A 193 0.72 -5.92 -28.82
CA PRO A 193 -0.32 -6.94 -28.68
C PRO A 193 -0.72 -7.08 -27.21
N ASP A 194 -2.00 -7.27 -26.94
CA ASP A 194 -2.58 -7.46 -25.61
C ASP A 194 -2.09 -6.40 -24.59
N PRO A 195 -2.29 -5.09 -24.82
CA PRO A 195 -1.63 -4.03 -24.02
C PRO A 195 -1.97 -4.11 -22.52
N ALA A 196 -3.18 -4.55 -22.17
CA ALA A 196 -3.63 -4.68 -20.79
C ALA A 196 -3.04 -5.89 -20.04
N ASP A 197 -2.43 -6.84 -20.74
CA ASP A 197 -1.81 -8.03 -20.14
C ASP A 197 -0.34 -7.82 -19.74
N HIS A 198 0.26 -6.72 -20.19
CA HIS A 198 1.64 -6.39 -19.80
C HIS A 198 1.71 -5.95 -18.35
N THR A 199 2.83 -6.26 -17.70
CA THR A 199 3.09 -5.83 -16.34
C THR A 199 3.06 -4.31 -16.25
N ALA A 200 2.18 -3.78 -15.43
CA ALA A 200 2.02 -2.35 -15.15
C ALA A 200 2.80 -1.93 -13.90
N THR A 201 2.79 -2.79 -12.87
CA THR A 201 3.38 -2.45 -11.58
C THR A 201 4.13 -3.62 -10.94
N ILE A 202 5.05 -3.27 -10.03
CA ILE A 202 5.67 -4.17 -9.07
C ILE A 202 5.47 -3.60 -7.68
N CYS A 203 4.48 -4.11 -6.93
CA CYS A 203 4.25 -3.75 -5.54
C CYS A 203 5.02 -4.70 -4.61
N TRP A 204 5.07 -4.38 -3.32
CA TRP A 204 5.94 -5.07 -2.39
C TRP A 204 5.16 -5.71 -1.25
N SER A 205 5.12 -7.03 -1.27
CA SER A 205 4.64 -7.82 -0.14
C SER A 205 5.76 -8.01 0.88
N ARG A 206 5.42 -7.92 2.15
CA ARG A 206 6.33 -8.28 3.21
C ARG A 206 5.98 -9.67 3.72
N SER A 207 6.59 -10.69 3.13
CA SER A 207 6.47 -12.07 3.60
C SER A 207 7.60 -12.40 4.58
N GLY A 208 7.30 -12.35 5.88
CA GLY A 208 8.30 -12.56 6.92
C GLY A 208 9.23 -11.34 7.07
N GLU A 209 10.55 -11.55 6.98
CA GLU A 209 11.56 -10.49 7.08
C GLU A 209 11.98 -9.89 5.73
N GLU A 210 11.49 -10.45 4.62
CA GLU A 210 11.91 -10.08 3.27
C GLU A 210 10.80 -9.34 2.52
N ASN A 211 11.20 -8.35 1.72
CA ASN A 211 10.32 -7.68 0.78
C ASN A 211 10.26 -8.49 -0.52
N VAL A 212 9.07 -8.93 -0.90
CA VAL A 212 8.82 -9.75 -2.09
C VAL A 212 8.15 -8.92 -3.17
N PRO A 213 8.75 -8.83 -4.38
CA PRO A 213 8.12 -8.11 -5.49
C PRO A 213 6.93 -8.90 -6.05
N VAL A 214 5.78 -8.24 -6.14
CA VAL A 214 4.53 -8.78 -6.69
C VAL A 214 4.18 -7.99 -7.95
N SER A 215 4.38 -8.59 -9.11
CA SER A 215 4.06 -7.97 -10.40
C SER A 215 2.58 -8.10 -10.75
N ARG A 216 1.98 -7.03 -11.29
CA ARG A 216 0.60 -7.01 -11.78
C ARG A 216 0.50 -6.37 -13.16
N CYS A 217 -0.32 -6.94 -14.03
CA CYS A 217 -0.75 -6.28 -15.26
C CYS A 217 -1.96 -5.36 -15.00
N HIS A 218 -2.35 -4.58 -16.01
CA HIS A 218 -3.50 -3.69 -15.93
C HIS A 218 -4.79 -4.45 -15.59
N ASN A 219 -5.01 -5.60 -16.18
CA ASN A 219 -6.20 -6.44 -15.94
C ASN A 219 -6.30 -6.97 -14.50
N HIS A 220 -5.18 -7.28 -13.83
CA HIS A 220 -5.21 -7.62 -12.40
C HIS A 220 -5.75 -6.46 -11.55
N TRP A 221 -5.38 -5.23 -11.90
CA TRP A 221 -5.86 -4.03 -11.21
C TRP A 221 -7.33 -3.77 -11.46
N VAL A 222 -7.77 -3.87 -12.72
CA VAL A 222 -9.19 -3.72 -13.09
C VAL A 222 -10.04 -4.75 -12.35
N SER A 223 -9.62 -6.01 -12.28
CA SER A 223 -10.33 -7.07 -11.53
C SER A 223 -10.42 -6.78 -10.04
N ALA A 224 -9.36 -6.21 -9.43
CA ALA A 224 -9.40 -5.79 -8.03
C ALA A 224 -10.34 -4.59 -7.82
N GLY A 225 -10.27 -3.58 -8.69
CA GLY A 225 -11.14 -2.40 -8.64
C GLY A 225 -12.61 -2.75 -8.86
N GLN A 226 -12.91 -3.69 -9.74
CA GLN A 226 -14.28 -4.14 -10.03
C GLN A 226 -15.01 -4.60 -8.78
N MET A 227 -14.36 -5.41 -7.94
CA MET A 227 -14.95 -5.88 -6.69
C MET A 227 -15.34 -4.72 -5.75
N ILE A 228 -14.55 -3.65 -5.75
CA ILE A 228 -14.81 -2.47 -4.92
C ILE A 228 -15.93 -1.60 -5.52
N VAL A 229 -15.86 -1.32 -6.81
CA VAL A 229 -16.89 -0.53 -7.52
C VAL A 229 -18.26 -1.15 -7.30
N ASP A 230 -18.35 -2.45 -7.46
CA ASP A 230 -19.58 -3.19 -7.30
C ASP A 230 -20.13 -3.12 -5.87
N GLU A 231 -19.33 -3.47 -4.87
CA GLU A 231 -19.78 -3.50 -3.46
C GLU A 231 -20.03 -2.10 -2.88
N SER A 232 -19.30 -1.09 -3.35
CA SER A 232 -19.43 0.29 -2.84
C SER A 232 -20.50 1.10 -3.56
N HIS A 233 -21.00 0.60 -4.69
CA HIS A 233 -21.91 1.33 -5.58
C HIS A 233 -21.33 2.69 -6.03
N ILE A 234 -20.03 2.73 -6.32
CA ILE A 234 -19.40 3.90 -6.93
C ILE A 234 -20.01 4.09 -8.31
N LYS A 235 -20.44 5.31 -8.59
CA LYS A 235 -21.09 5.67 -9.85
C LYS A 235 -20.19 6.58 -10.66
N ASP A 236 -20.53 6.74 -11.92
CA ASP A 236 -19.94 7.75 -12.79
C ASP A 236 -19.96 9.13 -12.10
N GLY A 237 -18.82 9.80 -12.08
CA GLY A 237 -18.64 11.11 -11.48
C GLY A 237 -18.70 11.18 -9.95
N SER A 238 -18.65 10.05 -9.23
CA SER A 238 -18.56 10.05 -7.75
C SER A 238 -17.28 10.73 -7.24
N SER A 239 -17.30 11.17 -5.99
CA SER A 239 -16.16 11.75 -5.29
C SER A 239 -15.54 10.70 -4.34
N ILE A 240 -14.28 10.33 -4.58
CA ILE A 240 -13.56 9.30 -3.82
C ILE A 240 -12.41 9.93 -3.06
N LEU A 241 -12.35 9.77 -1.74
CA LEU A 241 -11.27 10.27 -0.88
C LEU A 241 -10.37 9.12 -0.41
N VAL A 242 -9.06 9.22 -0.71
CA VAL A 242 -8.08 8.16 -0.48
C VAL A 242 -6.93 8.65 0.40
N PRO A 243 -6.81 8.17 1.66
CA PRO A 243 -5.70 8.48 2.54
C PRO A 243 -4.56 7.46 2.47
N TYR A 244 -4.75 6.32 1.81
CA TYR A 244 -3.71 5.32 1.66
C TYR A 244 -2.73 5.69 0.56
N SER A 245 -1.42 5.48 0.81
CA SER A 245 -0.39 5.64 -0.20
C SER A 245 -0.69 4.80 -1.45
N LEU A 246 -0.44 5.37 -2.62
CA LEU A 246 -0.57 4.70 -3.92
C LEU A 246 0.60 3.74 -4.17
N SER A 247 1.04 3.02 -3.13
CA SER A 247 2.18 2.12 -3.19
C SER A 247 1.82 0.63 -3.12
N GLY A 248 0.53 0.28 -3.03
CA GLY A 248 0.10 -1.10 -2.92
C GLY A 248 -1.38 -1.30 -3.15
N LEU A 249 -1.82 -2.54 -2.97
CA LEU A 249 -3.16 -3.00 -3.29
C LEU A 249 -4.28 -2.18 -2.60
N THR A 250 -4.05 -1.73 -1.38
CA THR A 250 -5.06 -0.92 -0.65
C THR A 250 -5.25 0.45 -1.29
N GLY A 251 -4.19 1.19 -1.59
CA GLY A 251 -4.27 2.54 -2.16
C GLY A 251 -4.60 2.54 -3.65
N LEU A 252 -3.89 1.72 -4.43
CA LEU A 252 -4.13 1.58 -5.87
C LEU A 252 -5.46 0.87 -6.14
N GLY A 253 -5.62 -0.36 -5.66
CA GLY A 253 -6.82 -1.16 -5.90
C GLY A 253 -8.06 -0.60 -5.21
N GLY A 254 -7.90 -0.02 -3.99
CA GLY A 254 -9.00 0.56 -3.21
C GLY A 254 -9.37 1.99 -3.59
N GLY A 255 -8.54 2.70 -4.34
CA GLY A 255 -8.73 4.12 -4.64
C GLY A 255 -8.51 4.51 -6.09
N LEU A 256 -7.26 4.45 -6.58
CA LEU A 256 -6.91 4.91 -7.92
C LEU A 256 -7.66 4.13 -9.01
N VAL A 257 -7.71 2.81 -8.92
CA VAL A 257 -8.35 1.98 -9.94
C VAL A 257 -9.87 2.18 -10.01
N PRO A 258 -10.62 2.18 -8.89
CA PRO A 258 -12.04 2.57 -8.91
C PRO A 258 -12.29 3.96 -9.52
N PHE A 259 -11.43 4.95 -9.22
CA PHE A 259 -11.49 6.27 -9.85
C PHE A 259 -11.38 6.18 -11.38
N LEU A 260 -10.37 5.45 -11.91
CA LEU A 260 -10.18 5.29 -13.35
C LEU A 260 -11.36 4.58 -14.03
N MET A 261 -11.92 3.56 -13.37
CA MET A 261 -13.02 2.76 -13.93
C MET A 261 -14.36 3.49 -13.99
N THR A 262 -14.57 4.49 -13.14
CA THR A 262 -15.87 5.13 -12.95
C THR A 262 -15.90 6.60 -13.37
N GLY A 263 -14.79 7.14 -13.87
CA GLY A 263 -14.73 8.56 -14.22
C GLY A 263 -15.02 9.49 -13.03
N SER A 264 -14.70 9.06 -11.83
CA SER A 264 -14.92 9.77 -10.56
C SER A 264 -13.96 10.95 -10.38
N THR A 265 -14.12 11.75 -9.33
CA THR A 265 -13.09 12.68 -8.84
C THR A 265 -12.28 12.00 -7.74
N LEU A 266 -10.96 11.95 -7.88
CA LEU A 266 -10.04 11.41 -6.87
C LEU A 266 -9.51 12.54 -5.98
N HIS A 267 -9.91 12.52 -4.71
CA HIS A 267 -9.36 13.39 -3.69
C HIS A 267 -8.23 12.67 -2.95
N LEU A 268 -7.04 13.22 -3.06
CA LEU A 268 -5.83 12.69 -2.46
C LEU A 268 -5.67 13.25 -1.06
N HIS A 269 -5.37 12.41 -0.07
CA HIS A 269 -5.22 12.83 1.30
C HIS A 269 -3.95 12.22 1.92
N HIS A 270 -3.20 13.05 2.65
CA HIS A 270 -2.08 12.57 3.45
C HIS A 270 -2.57 12.27 4.87
N PRO A 271 -2.31 11.07 5.44
CA PRO A 271 -2.94 10.63 6.69
C PRO A 271 -2.30 11.25 7.95
N THR A 272 -2.37 12.57 8.10
CA THR A 272 -1.83 13.27 9.27
C THR A 272 -2.65 13.02 10.54
N SER A 273 -3.99 13.01 10.42
CA SER A 273 -4.89 12.69 11.52
C SER A 273 -6.28 12.27 11.03
N LEU A 274 -7.02 11.53 11.87
CA LEU A 274 -8.42 11.20 11.59
C LEU A 274 -9.33 12.44 11.58
N ALA A 275 -8.97 13.49 12.33
CA ALA A 275 -9.72 14.74 12.32
C ALA A 275 -9.57 15.47 10.97
N ASN A 276 -8.37 15.53 10.42
CA ASN A 276 -8.10 16.10 9.10
C ASN A 276 -8.77 15.31 7.99
N LEU A 277 -8.75 13.97 8.07
CA LEU A 277 -9.47 13.12 7.12
C LEU A 277 -10.98 13.41 7.13
N ALA A 278 -11.58 13.49 8.32
CA ALA A 278 -13.00 13.80 8.46
C ALA A 278 -13.34 15.23 7.97
N ALA A 279 -12.49 16.21 8.26
CA ALA A 279 -12.66 17.59 7.78
C ALA A 279 -12.61 17.65 6.25
N HIS A 280 -11.60 17.04 5.62
CA HIS A 280 -11.48 16.98 4.17
C HIS A 280 -12.68 16.26 3.53
N ALA A 281 -13.08 15.10 4.05
CA ALA A 281 -14.25 14.37 3.57
C ALA A 281 -15.54 15.20 3.62
N ASN A 282 -15.73 15.98 4.68
CA ASN A 282 -16.88 16.87 4.85
C ASN A 282 -16.81 18.09 3.92
N GLU A 283 -15.64 18.66 3.71
CA GLU A 283 -15.43 19.80 2.79
C GLU A 283 -15.81 19.42 1.36
N VAL A 284 -15.29 18.30 0.88
CA VAL A 284 -15.55 17.84 -0.50
C VAL A 284 -16.85 17.04 -0.63
N GLN A 285 -17.60 16.84 0.46
CA GLN A 285 -18.84 16.04 0.48
C GLN A 285 -18.64 14.64 -0.14
N ALA A 286 -17.53 13.98 0.20
CA ALA A 286 -17.11 12.73 -0.42
C ALA A 286 -18.23 11.67 -0.46
N ASP A 287 -18.44 11.05 -1.64
CA ASP A 287 -19.36 9.93 -1.80
C ASP A 287 -18.78 8.64 -1.22
N VAL A 288 -17.44 8.50 -1.32
CA VAL A 288 -16.72 7.33 -0.81
C VAL A 288 -15.47 7.79 -0.06
N VAL A 289 -15.24 7.24 1.12
CA VAL A 289 -14.03 7.51 1.92
C VAL A 289 -13.38 6.19 2.32
N LEU A 290 -12.14 5.99 1.91
CA LEU A 290 -11.33 4.87 2.36
C LEU A 290 -10.72 5.19 3.74
N THR A 291 -10.72 4.23 4.67
CA THR A 291 -10.17 4.41 6.03
C THR A 291 -9.69 3.10 6.61
N PRO A 292 -8.71 3.10 7.54
CA PRO A 292 -8.44 1.90 8.34
C PRO A 292 -9.69 1.41 9.07
N GLY A 293 -9.95 0.10 8.99
CA GLY A 293 -11.13 -0.53 9.58
C GLY A 293 -11.36 -0.19 11.05
N PRO A 294 -10.33 -0.24 11.93
CA PRO A 294 -10.46 0.15 13.34
C PRO A 294 -10.88 1.61 13.56
N LEU A 295 -10.62 2.49 12.61
CA LEU A 295 -10.97 3.92 12.68
C LEU A 295 -12.34 4.22 12.05
N ALA A 296 -12.93 3.29 11.32
CA ALA A 296 -14.15 3.48 10.55
C ALA A 296 -15.33 3.98 11.41
N GLN A 297 -15.49 3.45 12.64
CA GLN A 297 -16.54 3.91 13.56
C GLN A 297 -16.38 5.37 13.97
N THR A 298 -15.15 5.76 14.29
CA THR A 298 -14.87 7.13 14.71
C THR A 298 -15.02 8.10 13.55
N LEU A 299 -14.61 7.70 12.35
CA LEU A 299 -14.82 8.48 11.13
C LEU A 299 -16.32 8.62 10.84
N ASP A 300 -17.09 7.52 10.84
CA ASP A 300 -18.52 7.51 10.58
C ASP A 300 -19.29 8.51 11.46
N ARG A 301 -18.88 8.68 12.72
CA ARG A 301 -19.49 9.66 13.65
C ARG A 301 -19.18 11.11 13.30
N LYS A 302 -18.03 11.37 12.64
CA LYS A 302 -17.55 12.72 12.30
C LYS A 302 -18.01 13.22 10.93
N LEU A 303 -18.40 12.32 10.03
CA LEU A 303 -18.89 12.68 8.71
C LEU A 303 -20.27 13.35 8.79
N THR A 304 -20.50 14.36 7.95
CA THR A 304 -21.77 15.11 7.86
C THR A 304 -22.66 14.59 6.73
N ASN A 305 -22.08 14.21 5.59
CA ASN A 305 -22.82 13.66 4.46
C ASN A 305 -23.34 12.25 4.81
N THR A 306 -24.67 12.09 4.90
CA THR A 306 -25.32 10.82 5.26
C THR A 306 -25.27 9.76 4.15
N LYS A 307 -24.95 10.15 2.92
CA LYS A 307 -24.87 9.26 1.76
C LYS A 307 -23.48 8.68 1.55
N THR A 308 -22.45 9.19 2.25
CA THR A 308 -21.07 8.70 2.12
C THR A 308 -21.00 7.20 2.42
N THR A 309 -20.38 6.45 1.53
CA THR A 309 -19.96 5.07 1.77
C THR A 309 -18.58 5.08 2.43
N VAL A 310 -18.43 4.37 3.55
CA VAL A 310 -17.14 4.18 4.21
C VAL A 310 -16.55 2.83 3.80
N LEU A 311 -15.39 2.86 3.14
CA LEU A 311 -14.58 1.67 2.85
C LEU A 311 -13.65 1.43 4.04
N ALA A 312 -13.94 0.42 4.83
CA ALA A 312 -13.16 0.04 6.01
C ALA A 312 -12.12 -1.02 5.64
N ALA A 313 -10.87 -0.64 5.52
CA ALA A 313 -9.79 -1.55 5.13
C ALA A 313 -9.23 -2.34 6.32
N TRP A 314 -9.19 -3.66 6.18
CA TRP A 314 -8.76 -4.62 7.19
C TRP A 314 -7.65 -5.52 6.67
N ASN A 315 -6.68 -5.83 7.52
CA ASN A 315 -5.69 -6.85 7.19
C ASN A 315 -6.26 -8.25 7.51
N ILE A 316 -6.29 -9.14 6.53
CA ILE A 316 -6.83 -10.49 6.67
C ILE A 316 -6.07 -11.35 7.69
N SER A 317 -4.83 -11.02 8.01
CA SER A 317 -3.95 -11.82 8.87
C SER A 317 -3.96 -11.43 10.34
N ALA A 318 -4.62 -10.33 10.72
CA ALA A 318 -4.57 -9.83 12.09
C ALA A 318 -5.89 -10.04 12.84
N PRO A 319 -5.86 -10.63 14.06
CA PRO A 319 -7.07 -10.92 14.81
C PRO A 319 -7.57 -9.70 15.59
N HIS A 320 -8.70 -9.11 15.20
CA HIS A 320 -9.50 -8.28 16.11
C HIS A 320 -10.94 -8.10 15.60
N PRO A 321 -11.92 -8.66 16.28
CA PRO A 321 -13.32 -8.39 15.97
C PRO A 321 -13.71 -7.01 16.52
N THR A 322 -13.98 -6.04 15.65
CA THR A 322 -14.66 -4.82 16.05
C THR A 322 -16.11 -4.86 15.62
N THR A 323 -16.98 -4.60 16.55
CA THR A 323 -18.42 -4.47 16.29
C THR A 323 -18.80 -3.01 16.46
N PHE A 324 -19.42 -2.41 15.46
CA PHE A 324 -20.06 -1.12 15.62
C PHE A 324 -21.29 -0.99 14.73
N VAL A 325 -22.19 -0.12 15.12
CA VAL A 325 -23.37 0.24 14.32
C VAL A 325 -22.96 1.41 13.44
N ALA A 326 -22.90 1.17 12.13
CA ALA A 326 -22.65 2.22 11.16
C ALA A 326 -23.91 3.07 10.94
N ARG A 327 -23.73 4.37 10.78
CA ARG A 327 -24.81 5.31 10.42
C ARG A 327 -25.01 5.39 8.91
N ARG A 328 -24.01 4.93 8.16
CA ARG A 328 -23.90 4.97 6.70
C ARG A 328 -23.67 3.59 6.13
N ARG A 329 -23.67 3.50 4.79
CA ARG A 329 -23.20 2.29 4.12
C ARG A 329 -21.74 2.05 4.49
N LEU A 330 -21.45 0.85 4.94
CA LEU A 330 -20.10 0.39 5.25
C LEU A 330 -19.75 -0.78 4.35
N VAL A 331 -18.58 -0.72 3.76
CA VAL A 331 -18.00 -1.83 2.99
C VAL A 331 -16.71 -2.24 3.68
N ASP A 332 -16.64 -3.48 4.13
CA ASP A 332 -15.41 -4.06 4.64
C ASP A 332 -14.53 -4.49 3.47
N LEU A 333 -13.31 -3.97 3.44
CA LEU A 333 -12.29 -4.29 2.46
C LEU A 333 -11.19 -5.12 3.16
N HIS A 334 -11.23 -6.44 2.99
CA HIS A 334 -10.23 -7.34 3.53
C HIS A 334 -9.07 -7.47 2.56
N VAL A 335 -7.87 -7.12 3.01
CA VAL A 335 -6.66 -7.10 2.18
C VAL A 335 -5.70 -8.18 2.65
N ALA A 336 -5.32 -9.06 1.75
CA ALA A 336 -4.32 -10.09 1.96
C ALA A 336 -2.96 -9.60 1.42
N ASP A 337 -2.37 -8.63 2.13
CA ASP A 337 -1.14 -7.98 1.72
C ASP A 337 -1.21 -7.51 0.26
N GLU A 338 -0.20 -7.83 -0.56
CA GLU A 338 -0.18 -7.51 -1.99
C GLU A 338 -0.73 -8.64 -2.87
N PHE A 339 -1.47 -9.62 -2.34
CA PHE A 339 -1.92 -10.77 -3.14
C PHE A 339 -3.37 -10.71 -3.57
N ALA A 340 -4.27 -10.30 -2.69
CA ALA A 340 -5.69 -10.24 -2.98
C ALA A 340 -6.44 -9.25 -2.07
N LEU A 341 -7.62 -8.82 -2.51
CA LEU A 341 -8.56 -8.07 -1.69
C LEU A 341 -9.98 -8.61 -1.90
N VAL A 342 -10.79 -8.50 -0.84
CA VAL A 342 -12.22 -8.83 -0.87
C VAL A 342 -12.99 -7.66 -0.30
N ALA A 343 -13.92 -7.12 -1.08
CA ALA A 343 -14.87 -6.12 -0.62
C ALA A 343 -16.22 -6.76 -0.30
N LYS A 344 -16.82 -6.38 0.83
CA LYS A 344 -18.14 -6.89 1.24
C LYS A 344 -18.94 -5.81 1.95
N ALA A 345 -20.10 -5.48 1.40
CA ALA A 345 -21.03 -4.56 2.05
C ALA A 345 -21.57 -5.16 3.34
N ARG A 346 -21.57 -4.36 4.41
CA ARG A 346 -22.06 -4.74 5.73
C ARG A 346 -23.38 -4.04 6.02
N GLY A 347 -24.33 -4.79 6.58
CA GLY A 347 -25.57 -4.21 7.10
C GLY A 347 -25.31 -3.25 8.29
N PRO A 348 -26.21 -2.28 8.55
CA PRO A 348 -25.99 -1.21 9.53
C PRO A 348 -25.65 -1.65 10.95
N SER A 349 -26.12 -2.83 11.36
CA SER A 349 -25.89 -3.38 12.71
C SER A 349 -25.09 -4.68 12.70
N ALA A 350 -24.50 -5.04 11.55
CA ALA A 350 -23.78 -6.28 11.44
C ALA A 350 -22.35 -6.16 11.99
N LYS A 351 -21.85 -7.26 12.53
CA LYS A 351 -20.43 -7.42 12.87
C LYS A 351 -19.59 -7.51 11.60
N VAL A 352 -18.30 -7.16 11.68
CA VAL A 352 -17.33 -7.54 10.66
C VAL A 352 -17.37 -9.07 10.56
N LYS A 353 -17.63 -9.59 9.37
CA LYS A 353 -17.67 -11.02 9.13
C LYS A 353 -16.31 -11.56 8.76
N ALA A 354 -16.08 -12.81 9.05
CA ALA A 354 -14.94 -13.53 8.49
C ALA A 354 -15.00 -13.51 6.95
N THR A 355 -13.84 -13.52 6.32
CA THR A 355 -13.73 -13.63 4.86
C THR A 355 -14.05 -15.07 4.47
N ALA A 356 -15.14 -15.28 3.74
CA ALA A 356 -15.57 -16.61 3.34
C ALA A 356 -14.52 -17.31 2.46
N LEU A 357 -14.41 -18.63 2.59
CA LEU A 357 -13.67 -19.47 1.66
C LEU A 357 -14.48 -19.67 0.37
N GLY A 358 -13.80 -20.00 -0.72
CA GLY A 358 -14.43 -20.25 -2.02
C GLY A 358 -14.40 -19.04 -2.94
N LYS A 359 -15.35 -18.97 -3.85
CA LYS A 359 -15.41 -18.00 -4.94
C LYS A 359 -16.05 -16.68 -4.50
N HIS A 360 -15.41 -15.57 -4.85
CA HIS A 360 -15.89 -14.21 -4.68
C HIS A 360 -16.16 -13.59 -6.05
N ASN A 361 -17.42 -13.42 -6.34
CA ASN A 361 -17.91 -12.66 -7.49
C ASN A 361 -18.30 -11.27 -7.00
N GLY A 362 -18.65 -10.34 -7.88
CA GLY A 362 -19.19 -9.03 -7.51
C GLY A 362 -20.50 -9.11 -6.73
N PRO A 363 -21.06 -7.98 -6.27
CA PRO A 363 -22.04 -7.85 -5.19
C PRO A 363 -23.36 -8.58 -5.38
N ASN A 364 -23.79 -8.78 -6.59
CA ASN A 364 -25.13 -9.35 -6.85
C ASN A 364 -25.14 -10.87 -6.86
N GLY A 365 -24.07 -11.52 -6.31
CA GLY A 365 -23.99 -12.96 -6.37
C GLY A 365 -24.25 -13.45 -7.79
N CYS A 366 -23.73 -12.73 -8.78
CA CYS A 366 -23.93 -13.07 -10.18
C CYS A 366 -23.27 -14.43 -10.38
N GLU A 367 -24.01 -15.49 -10.08
CA GLU A 367 -23.59 -16.87 -10.28
C GLU A 367 -23.19 -17.14 -11.73
N SER A 368 -23.53 -16.21 -12.63
CA SER A 368 -23.25 -16.28 -14.06
C SER A 368 -21.98 -15.53 -14.49
N GLY A 369 -21.34 -14.73 -13.63
CA GLY A 369 -20.09 -14.02 -13.94
C GLY A 369 -18.85 -14.81 -13.54
N PRO A 370 -17.67 -14.51 -14.13
CA PRO A 370 -16.42 -15.12 -13.68
C PRO A 370 -16.11 -14.70 -12.25
N ALA A 371 -15.64 -15.65 -11.44
CA ALA A 371 -15.18 -15.33 -10.10
C ALA A 371 -13.92 -14.46 -10.18
N LEU A 372 -13.94 -13.28 -9.54
CA LEU A 372 -12.80 -12.36 -9.51
C LEU A 372 -11.67 -12.87 -8.61
N LEU A 373 -12.05 -13.65 -7.59
CA LEU A 373 -11.13 -14.24 -6.64
C LEU A 373 -11.70 -15.56 -6.10
N GLU A 374 -10.86 -16.55 -5.88
CA GLU A 374 -11.17 -17.74 -5.10
C GLU A 374 -10.17 -17.87 -3.95
N ILE A 375 -10.67 -18.10 -2.74
CA ILE A 375 -9.90 -18.20 -1.51
C ILE A 375 -9.99 -19.63 -0.98
N ALA A 376 -8.84 -20.19 -0.64
CA ALA A 376 -8.69 -21.46 0.05
C ALA A 376 -7.63 -21.34 1.14
N VAL A 377 -7.43 -22.41 1.88
CA VAL A 377 -6.34 -22.54 2.86
C VAL A 377 -5.64 -23.87 2.69
N THR A 378 -4.38 -23.96 3.10
CA THR A 378 -3.66 -25.25 3.15
C THR A 378 -4.33 -26.20 4.13
N GLU A 379 -4.17 -27.52 3.94
CA GLU A 379 -4.69 -28.55 4.84
C GLU A 379 -4.19 -28.35 6.28
N VAL A 380 -5.09 -28.55 7.24
CA VAL A 380 -4.88 -28.23 8.67
C VAL A 380 -4.29 -29.44 9.41
N GLU A 381 -3.16 -29.99 8.96
CA GLU A 381 -2.45 -30.97 9.78
C GLU A 381 -1.40 -30.27 10.67
N ALA A 382 -1.78 -30.04 11.94
CA ALA A 382 -0.91 -29.62 13.05
C ALA A 382 -0.22 -28.23 12.97
N GLN A 383 -0.46 -27.40 11.95
CA GLN A 383 0.11 -26.04 11.81
C GLN A 383 -0.97 -25.01 11.45
N THR A 384 -0.70 -23.74 11.78
CA THR A 384 -1.57 -22.62 11.37
C THR A 384 -1.72 -22.61 9.85
N PRO A 385 -2.95 -22.69 9.30
CA PRO A 385 -3.16 -22.75 7.87
C PRO A 385 -2.67 -21.49 7.17
N THR A 386 -2.25 -21.67 5.91
CA THR A 386 -1.77 -20.58 5.06
C THR A 386 -2.81 -20.25 4.00
N LEU A 387 -2.97 -18.96 3.72
CA LEU A 387 -3.90 -18.44 2.73
C LEU A 387 -3.47 -18.82 1.31
N LEU A 388 -4.40 -19.39 0.56
CA LEU A 388 -4.28 -19.71 -0.86
C LEU A 388 -5.27 -18.84 -1.65
N VAL A 389 -4.81 -18.26 -2.77
CA VAL A 389 -5.63 -17.39 -3.62
C VAL A 389 -5.43 -17.71 -5.11
N LYS A 390 -6.50 -17.58 -5.90
CA LYS A 390 -6.42 -17.61 -7.37
C LYS A 390 -7.54 -16.77 -7.99
N GLY A 391 -7.38 -16.38 -9.24
CA GLY A 391 -8.40 -15.64 -10.00
C GLY A 391 -7.83 -14.48 -10.80
N PRO A 392 -8.68 -13.77 -11.55
CA PRO A 392 -8.29 -12.69 -12.45
C PRO A 392 -7.53 -11.53 -11.80
N MET A 393 -7.67 -11.28 -10.49
CA MET A 393 -6.89 -10.25 -9.79
C MET A 393 -5.54 -10.73 -9.26
N VAL A 394 -5.24 -12.04 -9.34
CA VAL A 394 -4.06 -12.65 -8.72
C VAL A 394 -2.99 -12.92 -9.77
N PRO A 395 -1.79 -12.28 -9.68
CA PRO A 395 -0.69 -12.60 -10.59
C PRO A 395 -0.24 -14.04 -10.38
N ASN A 396 0.11 -14.73 -11.46
CA ASN A 396 0.55 -16.12 -11.38
C ASN A 396 1.97 -16.38 -11.91
N ILE A 397 2.66 -15.30 -12.31
CA ILE A 397 4.10 -15.32 -12.60
C ILE A 397 4.78 -14.37 -11.63
N GLY A 398 5.71 -14.89 -10.82
CA GLY A 398 6.52 -14.07 -9.93
C GLY A 398 7.53 -13.22 -10.70
N TRP A 399 7.86 -12.05 -10.16
CA TRP A 399 8.93 -11.23 -10.71
C TRP A 399 10.28 -11.94 -10.55
N ARG A 400 11.08 -11.98 -11.61
CA ARG A 400 12.44 -12.49 -11.55
C ARG A 400 13.37 -11.40 -11.05
N THR A 401 13.93 -11.60 -9.86
CA THR A 401 14.98 -10.71 -9.36
C THR A 401 16.28 -10.95 -10.11
N LEU A 402 17.16 -9.95 -10.13
CA LEU A 402 18.48 -10.04 -10.80
C LEU A 402 19.34 -11.20 -10.26
N ASN A 403 19.13 -11.61 -9.00
CA ASN A 403 19.85 -12.73 -8.38
C ASN A 403 19.28 -14.10 -8.75
N GLY A 404 18.29 -14.18 -9.65
CA GLY A 404 17.73 -15.43 -10.15
C GLY A 404 16.88 -16.23 -9.18
N GLU A 405 16.77 -15.80 -7.93
CA GLU A 405 15.95 -16.45 -6.92
C GLU A 405 14.51 -15.92 -6.98
N GLN A 406 13.60 -16.79 -7.39
CA GLN A 406 12.16 -16.56 -7.13
C GLN A 406 11.91 -16.79 -5.64
N ARG A 407 11.99 -15.72 -4.85
CA ARG A 407 11.81 -15.82 -3.41
C ARG A 407 10.33 -16.02 -3.07
N ARG A 408 10.01 -17.22 -2.58
CA ARG A 408 8.90 -17.60 -1.69
C ARG A 408 7.43 -17.49 -2.16
N VAL A 409 7.14 -17.10 -3.37
CA VAL A 409 5.78 -17.28 -3.89
C VAL A 409 5.68 -18.68 -4.47
N ARG A 410 4.94 -19.58 -3.82
CA ARG A 410 4.78 -20.96 -4.25
C ARG A 410 3.41 -21.16 -4.89
N TRP A 411 3.40 -21.78 -6.05
CA TRP A 411 2.20 -22.22 -6.71
C TRP A 411 1.89 -23.66 -6.29
N GLU A 412 0.65 -23.87 -5.84
CA GLU A 412 0.16 -25.23 -5.59
C GLU A 412 -0.27 -25.88 -6.90
N GLY A 413 -0.18 -27.20 -6.98
CA GLY A 413 -0.55 -27.95 -8.20
C GLY A 413 -2.01 -27.77 -8.65
N THR A 414 -2.85 -27.16 -7.81
CA THR A 414 -4.26 -26.82 -8.07
C THR A 414 -4.44 -25.44 -8.72
N GLY A 415 -3.36 -24.73 -9.06
CA GLY A 415 -3.38 -23.37 -9.61
C GLY A 415 -3.55 -22.25 -8.58
N PHE A 416 -3.58 -22.54 -7.30
CA PHE A 416 -3.56 -21.55 -6.25
C PHE A 416 -2.17 -21.01 -5.98
N LEU A 417 -2.08 -19.71 -5.74
CA LEU A 417 -0.92 -19.06 -5.19
C LEU A 417 -0.91 -19.24 -3.66
N ASN A 418 0.14 -19.81 -3.12
CA ASN A 418 0.37 -19.83 -1.67
C ASN A 418 1.03 -18.52 -1.24
N THR A 419 0.28 -17.70 -0.50
CA THR A 419 0.73 -16.36 -0.09
C THR A 419 1.74 -16.39 1.07
N ASN A 420 1.95 -17.53 1.71
CA ASN A 420 2.65 -17.68 3.00
C ASN A 420 2.02 -16.88 4.16
N ILE A 421 0.86 -16.26 3.98
CA ILE A 421 0.15 -15.56 5.02
C ILE A 421 -0.56 -16.58 5.91
N LYS A 422 -0.16 -16.67 7.17
CA LYS A 422 -0.83 -17.49 8.17
C LYS A 422 -2.16 -16.85 8.56
N VAL A 423 -3.21 -17.65 8.61
CA VAL A 423 -4.56 -17.18 8.91
C VAL A 423 -5.19 -17.98 10.04
N GLN A 424 -6.14 -17.37 10.73
CA GLN A 424 -6.99 -18.03 11.72
C GLN A 424 -8.33 -18.36 11.09
N LEU A 425 -8.79 -19.58 11.27
CA LEU A 425 -10.13 -20.00 10.82
C LEU A 425 -11.17 -19.70 11.90
N ALA A 426 -12.31 -19.23 11.47
CA ALA A 426 -13.56 -19.15 12.21
C ALA A 426 -14.61 -20.03 11.54
N ASP A 427 -15.77 -20.23 12.17
CA ASP A 427 -16.81 -21.14 11.68
C ASP A 427 -17.29 -20.81 10.26
N ASP A 428 -17.20 -19.55 9.83
CA ASP A 428 -17.71 -19.01 8.56
C ASP A 428 -16.60 -18.51 7.61
N GLY A 429 -15.33 -18.76 7.91
CA GLY A 429 -14.22 -18.36 7.04
C GLY A 429 -12.92 -17.99 7.74
N ILE A 430 -12.18 -17.05 7.19
CA ILE A 430 -10.93 -16.53 7.75
C ILE A 430 -11.24 -15.34 8.65
N ALA A 431 -10.89 -15.47 9.92
CA ALA A 431 -11.00 -14.39 10.90
C ALA A 431 -9.68 -13.59 10.91
N GLY A 432 -9.73 -12.31 10.53
CA GLY A 432 -8.56 -11.47 10.61
C GLY A 432 -8.92 -9.99 10.42
N PHE A 433 -8.48 -9.15 11.36
CA PHE A 433 -8.85 -7.76 11.40
C PHE A 433 -7.67 -6.93 11.92
N GLY A 434 -6.96 -6.25 11.06
CA GLY A 434 -5.89 -5.31 11.38
C GLY A 434 -5.90 -4.19 10.36
N ILE A 435 -4.88 -3.35 10.36
CA ILE A 435 -4.72 -2.27 9.39
C ILE A 435 -3.81 -2.76 8.27
N PRO A 436 -4.23 -2.74 7.00
CA PRO A 436 -3.37 -3.05 5.86
C PRO A 436 -2.15 -2.12 5.83
N GLY A 437 -0.98 -2.69 5.52
CA GLY A 437 0.28 -1.94 5.47
C GLY A 437 0.89 -1.60 6.84
N VAL A 438 0.13 -1.75 7.93
CA VAL A 438 0.69 -1.80 9.29
C VAL A 438 0.98 -3.26 9.57
N TYR A 439 2.24 -3.61 9.51
CA TYR A 439 2.67 -4.97 9.77
C TYR A 439 2.18 -5.39 11.15
N ALA A 440 1.57 -6.56 11.22
CA ALA A 440 1.15 -7.12 12.49
C ALA A 440 2.38 -7.20 13.40
N VAL A 441 2.40 -6.33 14.38
CA VAL A 441 3.47 -6.26 15.37
C VAL A 441 3.56 -7.62 16.04
N GLY A 442 4.73 -8.25 15.97
CA GLY A 442 4.96 -9.57 16.55
C GLY A 442 4.83 -10.76 15.59
N THR A 443 4.64 -10.55 14.28
CA THR A 443 4.72 -11.63 13.28
C THR A 443 6.16 -11.98 12.88
N GLY A 444 7.13 -11.09 13.19
CA GLY A 444 8.56 -11.36 13.05
C GLY A 444 9.12 -12.09 14.28
N ASN A 445 10.32 -12.66 14.16
CA ASN A 445 11.06 -13.22 15.29
C ASN A 445 11.46 -12.09 16.26
N LEU A 446 10.81 -12.01 17.43
CA LEU A 446 11.12 -10.99 18.43
C LEU A 446 12.56 -11.08 18.94
N GLU A 447 13.19 -12.26 18.85
CA GLU A 447 14.58 -12.45 19.25
C GLU A 447 15.55 -11.67 18.34
N THR A 448 15.26 -11.55 17.06
CA THR A 448 16.06 -10.70 16.16
C THR A 448 15.94 -9.22 16.51
N ILE A 449 14.77 -8.79 16.98
CA ILE A 449 14.55 -7.42 17.45
C ILE A 449 15.25 -7.18 18.80
N ASP A 450 15.28 -8.17 19.68
CA ASP A 450 16.04 -8.10 20.94
C ASP A 450 17.52 -7.79 20.69
N VAL A 451 18.12 -8.45 19.68
CA VAL A 451 19.51 -8.21 19.28
C VAL A 451 19.72 -6.77 18.81
N ILE A 452 18.78 -6.24 17.99
CA ILE A 452 18.83 -4.84 17.54
C ILE A 452 18.76 -3.87 18.72
N TYR A 453 17.86 -4.12 19.68
CA TYR A 453 17.74 -3.24 20.85
C TYR A 453 18.93 -3.36 21.80
N ALA A 454 19.49 -4.56 21.95
CA ALA A 454 20.66 -4.81 22.78
C ALA A 454 21.94 -4.20 22.21
N SER A 455 22.00 -3.87 20.92
CA SER A 455 23.16 -3.20 20.32
C SER A 455 23.26 -1.70 20.67
N TYR A 456 22.21 -1.12 21.30
CA TYR A 456 22.28 0.26 21.77
C TYR A 456 23.34 0.41 22.88
N PRO A 457 24.28 1.38 22.76
CA PRO A 457 25.37 1.53 23.72
C PRO A 457 24.91 1.70 25.17
N GLY A 458 25.52 0.97 26.10
CA GLY A 458 25.20 1.01 27.54
C GLY A 458 24.01 0.13 27.96
N ILE A 459 23.52 -0.73 27.05
CA ILE A 459 22.49 -1.73 27.35
C ILE A 459 23.12 -3.10 27.55
N LYS A 460 22.81 -3.72 28.69
CA LYS A 460 23.23 -5.08 29.06
C LYS A 460 22.34 -6.15 28.45
N GLU A 461 21.02 -5.93 28.48
CA GLU A 461 20.00 -6.84 27.96
C GLU A 461 18.83 -6.04 27.42
N ALA A 462 18.21 -6.52 26.36
CA ALA A 462 17.00 -5.93 25.81
C ALA A 462 15.96 -7.00 25.42
N ALA A 463 14.69 -6.60 25.38
CA ALA A 463 13.61 -7.45 24.92
C ALA A 463 12.55 -6.63 24.19
N ALA A 464 12.18 -7.07 23.00
CA ALA A 464 10.96 -6.65 22.32
C ALA A 464 9.77 -7.46 22.84
N PHE A 465 8.62 -6.83 23.01
CA PHE A 465 7.39 -7.52 23.38
C PHE A 465 6.16 -6.78 22.85
N VAL A 466 5.04 -7.48 22.77
CA VAL A 466 3.83 -6.98 22.15
C VAL A 466 2.78 -6.68 23.22
N VAL A 467 2.10 -5.56 23.06
CA VAL A 467 0.98 -5.12 23.90
C VAL A 467 -0.25 -4.93 23.02
N GLU A 468 -1.38 -5.49 23.42
CA GLU A 468 -2.63 -5.32 22.70
C GLU A 468 -3.03 -3.83 22.62
N ASP A 469 -3.50 -3.41 21.45
CA ASP A 469 -4.00 -2.07 21.19
C ASP A 469 -5.37 -2.15 20.50
N PRO A 470 -6.39 -1.48 21.01
CA PRO A 470 -7.75 -1.61 20.47
C PRO A 470 -7.92 -1.01 19.06
N THR A 471 -6.97 -0.18 18.62
CA THR A 471 -7.01 0.46 17.30
C THR A 471 -6.09 -0.23 16.30
N LEU A 472 -4.86 -0.52 16.72
CA LEU A 472 -3.82 -1.08 15.86
C LEU A 472 -3.78 -2.62 15.90
N GLY A 473 -4.54 -3.24 16.80
CA GLY A 473 -4.47 -4.65 17.13
C GLY A 473 -3.34 -4.94 18.13
N ALA A 474 -2.15 -4.43 17.89
CA ALA A 474 -1.00 -4.58 18.76
C ALA A 474 0.01 -3.44 18.57
N ARG A 475 0.82 -3.18 19.62
CA ARG A 475 1.96 -2.26 19.59
C ARG A 475 3.19 -2.96 20.10
N MET A 476 4.35 -2.67 19.51
CA MET A 476 5.63 -3.14 20.00
C MET A 476 6.18 -2.22 21.07
N TYR A 477 6.72 -2.82 22.13
CA TYR A 477 7.39 -2.14 23.22
C TYR A 477 8.79 -2.72 23.39
N ALA A 478 9.72 -1.92 23.91
CA ALA A 478 11.05 -2.35 24.30
C ALA A 478 11.18 -2.40 25.83
N ALA A 479 11.86 -3.39 26.34
CA ALA A 479 12.37 -3.42 27.69
C ALA A 479 13.89 -3.40 27.63
N LEU A 480 14.53 -2.42 28.26
CA LEU A 480 15.98 -2.23 28.29
C LEU A 480 16.49 -2.41 29.71
N VAL A 481 17.56 -3.17 29.89
CA VAL A 481 18.30 -3.29 31.12
C VAL A 481 19.66 -2.61 30.94
N PRO A 482 19.90 -1.47 31.57
CA PRO A 482 21.16 -0.76 31.43
C PRO A 482 22.35 -1.47 32.08
N GLU A 483 23.54 -1.17 31.62
CA GLU A 483 24.77 -1.46 32.33
C GLU A 483 24.87 -0.63 33.61
N ALA A 484 25.68 -1.08 34.58
CA ALA A 484 25.72 -0.53 35.95
C ALA A 484 26.05 0.98 36.06
N ALA A 485 26.60 1.59 35.02
CA ALA A 485 26.96 3.02 34.98
C ALA A 485 26.19 3.81 33.91
N SER A 486 25.23 3.18 33.22
CA SER A 486 24.47 3.79 32.11
C SER A 486 23.07 4.20 32.56
N VAL A 487 22.62 5.39 32.14
CA VAL A 487 21.25 5.86 32.29
C VAL A 487 20.70 6.04 30.87
N PRO A 488 20.12 5.00 30.24
CA PRO A 488 19.59 5.11 28.92
C PRO A 488 18.39 6.08 28.91
N ASP A 489 18.42 6.99 27.94
CA ASP A 489 17.31 7.89 27.64
C ASP A 489 16.52 7.34 26.45
N ALA A 490 15.18 7.37 26.54
CA ALA A 490 14.32 6.86 25.50
C ALA A 490 14.49 7.62 24.17
N SER A 491 14.65 8.95 24.24
CA SER A 491 14.84 9.79 23.03
C SER A 491 16.13 9.43 22.30
N SER A 492 17.21 9.24 23.04
CA SER A 492 18.51 8.82 22.47
C SER A 492 18.46 7.40 21.90
N PHE A 493 17.67 6.51 22.49
CA PHE A 493 17.44 5.17 21.94
C PHE A 493 16.67 5.22 20.62
N PHE A 494 15.63 6.03 20.53
CA PHE A 494 14.90 6.22 19.26
C PHE A 494 15.80 6.83 18.19
N ALA A 495 16.60 7.84 18.54
CA ALA A 495 17.56 8.46 17.63
C ALA A 495 18.60 7.46 17.13
N TYR A 496 19.07 6.57 18.00
CA TYR A 496 19.98 5.48 17.63
C TYR A 496 19.33 4.52 16.61
N LEU A 497 18.11 4.04 16.88
CA LEU A 497 17.40 3.15 15.97
C LEU A 497 17.15 3.82 14.61
N ASP A 498 16.93 5.13 14.61
CA ASP A 498 16.78 5.93 13.42
C ASP A 498 18.08 6.02 12.62
N ALA A 499 19.18 6.32 13.28
CA ALA A 499 20.52 6.41 12.68
C ALA A 499 21.01 5.07 12.10
N GLU A 500 20.69 3.95 12.78
CA GLU A 500 20.98 2.60 12.28
C GLU A 500 20.06 2.14 11.15
N GLY A 501 19.11 3.00 10.71
CA GLY A 501 18.19 2.68 9.64
C GLY A 501 17.22 1.54 9.97
N VAL A 502 16.91 1.34 11.25
CA VAL A 502 15.99 0.29 11.69
C VAL A 502 14.61 0.54 11.11
N ASP A 503 14.00 -0.49 10.53
CA ASP A 503 12.65 -0.44 9.95
C ASP A 503 11.62 0.07 10.97
N LEU A 504 10.75 1.00 10.57
CA LEU A 504 9.71 1.58 11.44
C LEU A 504 8.82 0.52 12.10
N ALA A 505 8.59 -0.62 11.45
CA ALA A 505 7.85 -1.73 12.04
C ALA A 505 8.55 -2.39 13.24
N LYS A 506 9.86 -2.18 13.38
CA LYS A 506 10.69 -2.67 14.50
C LYS A 506 10.98 -1.58 15.52
N ILE A 507 10.52 -0.35 15.32
CA ILE A 507 10.67 0.73 16.29
C ILE A 507 9.58 0.61 17.36
N PRO A 508 9.93 0.56 18.66
CA PRO A 508 8.94 0.40 19.70
C PRO A 508 8.14 1.68 19.93
N HIS A 509 6.87 1.56 20.31
CA HIS A 509 6.03 2.69 20.73
C HIS A 509 6.43 3.24 22.11
N ARG A 510 6.98 2.37 22.97
CA ARG A 510 7.42 2.72 24.30
C ARG A 510 8.63 1.91 24.73
N VAL A 511 9.41 2.51 25.61
CA VAL A 511 10.59 1.89 26.23
C VAL A 511 10.35 1.78 27.74
N LEU A 512 10.58 0.59 28.29
CA LEU A 512 10.63 0.32 29.73
C LEU A 512 12.09 0.16 30.14
N ILE A 513 12.53 0.91 31.14
CA ILE A 513 13.84 0.70 31.77
C ILE A 513 13.64 -0.21 32.97
N LEU A 514 14.33 -1.34 33.02
CA LEU A 514 14.19 -2.38 34.02
C LEU A 514 15.56 -2.69 34.67
N GLN A 515 15.54 -3.20 35.89
CA GLN A 515 16.75 -3.71 36.55
C GLN A 515 17.15 -5.09 36.02
N SER A 516 16.17 -5.88 35.59
CA SER A 516 16.37 -7.22 35.00
C SER A 516 15.17 -7.61 34.14
N LEU A 517 15.40 -8.41 33.09
CA LEU A 517 14.33 -9.03 32.32
C LEU A 517 13.69 -10.21 33.08
N PRO A 518 12.36 -10.33 33.09
CA PRO A 518 11.71 -11.52 33.61
C PRO A 518 12.02 -12.73 32.71
N ARG A 519 12.31 -13.88 33.34
CA ARG A 519 12.64 -15.11 32.61
C ARG A 519 11.74 -16.25 33.02
N ASN A 520 11.51 -17.16 32.10
CA ASN A 520 10.93 -18.47 32.34
C ASN A 520 11.91 -19.40 33.04
N PRO A 521 11.47 -20.55 33.58
CA PRO A 521 12.37 -21.54 34.21
C PRO A 521 13.45 -22.10 33.26
N ASP A 522 13.20 -22.08 31.95
CA ASP A 522 14.14 -22.51 30.91
C ASP A 522 15.17 -21.42 30.52
N GLY A 523 15.09 -20.24 31.14
CA GLY A 523 15.96 -19.10 30.86
C GLY A 523 15.52 -18.17 29.74
N THR A 524 14.47 -18.49 28.98
CA THR A 524 13.90 -17.62 27.95
C THR A 524 13.22 -16.38 28.55
N ILE A 525 13.09 -15.31 27.76
CA ILE A 525 12.45 -14.07 28.22
C ILE A 525 10.94 -14.29 28.40
N PHE A 526 10.41 -14.00 29.59
CA PHE A 526 9.00 -14.10 29.91
C PHE A 526 8.24 -12.83 29.43
N ARG A 527 7.94 -12.76 28.14
CA ARG A 527 7.34 -11.59 27.49
C ARG A 527 5.95 -11.24 28.02
N GLU A 528 5.12 -12.24 28.36
CA GLU A 528 3.80 -12.00 28.94
C GLU A 528 3.86 -11.20 30.24
N LYS A 529 4.88 -11.45 31.07
CA LYS A 529 5.10 -10.69 32.31
C LYS A 529 5.52 -9.24 32.02
N LEU A 530 6.19 -8.96 30.91
CA LEU A 530 6.47 -7.62 30.43
C LEU A 530 5.18 -6.92 30.02
N THR A 531 4.33 -7.58 29.25
CA THR A 531 3.00 -7.07 28.84
C THR A 531 2.14 -6.72 30.05
N MET A 532 2.05 -7.61 31.06
CA MET A 532 1.30 -7.35 32.30
C MET A 532 1.82 -6.11 33.07
N ARG A 533 3.12 -5.84 33.01
CA ARG A 533 3.69 -4.64 33.67
C ARG A 533 3.23 -3.34 33.00
N THR A 534 3.03 -3.34 31.67
CA THR A 534 2.58 -2.14 30.96
C THR A 534 1.15 -1.76 31.26
N GLN A 535 0.27 -2.73 31.55
CA GLN A 535 -1.13 -2.48 31.92
C GLN A 535 -1.28 -1.69 33.23
N ARG A 536 -0.25 -1.66 34.06
CA ARG A 536 -0.21 -0.92 35.33
C ARG A 536 0.38 0.50 35.20
N LEU A 537 0.90 0.84 34.03
CA LEU A 537 1.41 2.19 33.78
C LEU A 537 0.27 3.11 33.35
N PRO A 538 0.23 4.37 33.82
CA PRO A 538 -0.76 5.33 33.35
C PRO A 538 -0.65 5.47 31.83
N ALA A 539 -1.82 5.59 31.16
CA ALA A 539 -1.85 5.88 29.73
C ALA A 539 -1.01 7.15 29.49
N ALA A 540 0.00 7.06 28.62
CA ALA A 540 0.72 8.27 28.23
C ALA A 540 -0.27 9.18 27.52
N VAL A 541 -0.36 10.40 27.96
CA VAL A 541 -1.03 11.45 27.21
C VAL A 541 -0.25 11.59 25.90
N ALA A 542 -0.94 11.27 24.76
CA ALA A 542 -0.43 11.40 23.41
C ALA A 542 -0.26 12.87 23.04
#